data_2833d7627c807ab03619e0a623825098
#
_entry.id   2833d7627c807ab03619e0a623825098
#
_cell.length_a   1.000
_cell.length_b   1.000
_cell.length_c   1.000
_cell.angle_alpha   90.00
_cell.angle_beta   90.00
_cell.angle_gamma   90.00
#
_symmetry.space_group_name_H-M   'P 1'
#
loop_
_entity.id
_entity.type
_entity.pdbx_description
1 polymer ?
#
loop_
_entity_poly.entity_id
_entity_poly.type
_entity_poly.pdbx_seq_one_letter_code
_entity_poly.pdbx_strand_id
1 'polypeptide(L)'
;MPEPQPYWSALDSAGAAPPLSDGVEAVELLGEVLDRAVGAQMVSDVPLGAFLSGGVDSSSVVAAMQRQSSVPVRTFTIGFSEPAYDESGYAAEVAAALGTDHTELVVSPDDAMRVIPDLPRIYDEPFADSSQIPTFLVSRMAREHVTVALSGDGGDELFGGYDRYQQIERLERIRDVLPACARRVLGTALGRLPVETWDRLGSGLPRLVVPSGLRHRTGHRMHKVARLLSADSAPDVYASLMSIENRADGLVLGTDDESLGFTGIPSAPLLDVSPFERSMLIDTLTYLPGDLLTKVD
;
A
#
# COMPACT_ATOMS: atom_id res chain seq x y z
N MET A 1 -35.11 13.16 -3.59
CA MET A 1 -34.74 11.77 -3.28
C MET A 1 -34.14 11.79 -1.89
N PRO A 2 -34.34 10.77 -1.04
CA PRO A 2 -33.62 10.70 0.22
C PRO A 2 -32.11 10.64 -0.06
N GLU A 3 -31.32 11.29 0.77
CA GLU A 3 -29.86 11.21 0.66
C GLU A 3 -29.41 9.78 0.96
N PRO A 4 -28.50 9.21 0.15
CA PRO A 4 -27.92 7.91 0.43
C PRO A 4 -27.21 7.92 1.78
N GLN A 5 -27.50 6.93 2.63
CA GLN A 5 -26.79 6.77 3.90
C GLN A 5 -25.90 5.53 3.83
N PRO A 6 -24.63 5.59 4.28
CA PRO A 6 -23.79 4.41 4.34
C PRO A 6 -24.37 3.41 5.34
N TYR A 7 -24.43 2.14 4.96
CA TYR A 7 -24.82 1.06 5.88
C TYR A 7 -23.67 0.62 6.78
N TRP A 8 -22.44 0.97 6.43
CA TRP A 8 -21.20 0.71 7.17
C TRP A 8 -20.18 1.80 6.89
N SER A 9 -19.29 2.04 7.86
CA SER A 9 -18.21 3.02 7.75
C SER A 9 -16.98 2.50 8.51
N ALA A 10 -15.80 2.55 7.87
CA ALA A 10 -14.53 2.21 8.51
C ALA A 10 -14.23 3.16 9.68
N LEU A 11 -14.59 4.45 9.56
CA LEU A 11 -14.42 5.44 10.63
C LEU A 11 -15.25 5.11 11.87
N ASP A 12 -16.52 4.78 11.66
CA ASP A 12 -17.41 4.44 12.77
C ASP A 12 -16.96 3.14 13.44
N SER A 13 -16.51 2.16 12.66
CA SER A 13 -16.01 0.88 13.15
C SER A 13 -14.72 1.07 13.97
N ALA A 14 -13.79 1.87 13.50
CA ALA A 14 -12.54 2.18 14.22
C ALA A 14 -12.80 2.93 15.53
N GLY A 15 -13.80 3.85 15.56
CA GLY A 15 -14.16 4.60 16.75
C GLY A 15 -15.01 3.83 17.78
N ALA A 16 -15.68 2.76 17.37
CA ALA A 16 -16.62 2.04 18.23
C ALA A 16 -15.97 0.90 19.04
N ALA A 17 -14.83 0.35 18.59
CA ALA A 17 -14.20 -0.78 19.24
C ALA A 17 -13.32 -0.33 20.42
N PRO A 18 -13.52 -0.86 21.65
CA PRO A 18 -12.61 -0.59 22.75
C PRO A 18 -11.22 -1.22 22.43
N PRO A 19 -10.12 -0.57 22.83
CA PRO A 19 -8.80 -1.14 22.67
C PRO A 19 -8.67 -2.44 23.46
N LEU A 20 -8.14 -3.50 22.84
CA LEU A 20 -7.82 -4.75 23.53
C LEU A 20 -6.58 -4.52 24.39
N SER A 21 -6.63 -4.95 25.64
CA SER A 21 -5.55 -4.77 26.62
C SER A 21 -4.54 -5.92 26.66
N ASP A 22 -4.92 -7.09 26.15
CA ASP A 22 -4.07 -8.29 26.12
C ASP A 22 -3.73 -8.67 24.68
N GLY A 23 -2.42 -8.74 24.39
CA GLY A 23 -1.94 -9.11 23.05
C GLY A 23 -2.26 -10.57 22.67
N VAL A 24 -2.37 -11.49 23.61
CA VAL A 24 -2.73 -12.88 23.33
C VAL A 24 -4.20 -12.98 22.95
N GLU A 25 -5.07 -12.34 23.72
CA GLU A 25 -6.51 -12.27 23.43
C GLU A 25 -6.76 -11.59 22.06
N ALA A 26 -6.00 -10.53 21.75
CA ALA A 26 -6.09 -9.83 20.47
C ALA A 26 -5.72 -10.74 19.28
N VAL A 27 -4.68 -11.56 19.40
CA VAL A 27 -4.27 -12.51 18.35
C VAL A 27 -5.31 -13.61 18.15
N GLU A 28 -5.86 -14.17 19.23
CA GLU A 28 -6.90 -15.20 19.16
C GLU A 28 -8.17 -14.65 18.48
N LEU A 29 -8.65 -13.50 18.94
CA LEU A 29 -9.82 -12.84 18.36
C LEU A 29 -9.61 -12.47 16.89
N LEU A 30 -8.41 -11.96 16.53
CA LEU A 30 -8.07 -11.67 15.14
C LEU A 30 -8.13 -12.93 14.28
N GLY A 31 -7.60 -14.05 14.77
CA GLY A 31 -7.68 -15.35 14.09
C GLY A 31 -9.12 -15.76 13.81
N GLU A 32 -10.00 -15.64 14.81
CA GLU A 32 -11.43 -15.96 14.65
C GLU A 32 -12.14 -15.03 13.66
N VAL A 33 -11.85 -13.73 13.71
CA VAL A 33 -12.43 -12.74 12.80
C VAL A 33 -11.96 -12.99 11.37
N LEU A 34 -10.66 -13.26 11.17
CA LEU A 34 -10.10 -13.56 9.87
C LEU A 34 -10.69 -14.85 9.28
N ASP A 35 -10.76 -15.93 10.07
CA ASP A 35 -11.35 -17.20 9.63
C ASP A 35 -12.81 -17.01 9.20
N ARG A 36 -13.59 -16.25 9.97
CA ARG A 36 -14.98 -15.95 9.64
C ARG A 36 -15.11 -15.09 8.38
N ALA A 37 -14.27 -14.07 8.24
CA ALA A 37 -14.27 -13.19 7.08
C ALA A 37 -13.90 -13.96 5.80
N VAL A 38 -12.80 -14.72 5.84
CA VAL A 38 -12.36 -15.55 4.71
C VAL A 38 -13.40 -16.61 4.39
N GLY A 39 -13.95 -17.30 5.40
CA GLY A 39 -14.99 -18.31 5.21
C GLY A 39 -16.23 -17.75 4.52
N ALA A 40 -16.64 -16.53 4.85
CA ALA A 40 -17.76 -15.87 4.18
C ALA A 40 -17.47 -15.58 2.70
N GLN A 41 -16.22 -15.25 2.33
CA GLN A 41 -15.80 -15.02 0.95
C GLN A 41 -15.55 -16.33 0.16
N MET A 42 -15.45 -17.46 0.84
CA MET A 42 -15.31 -18.76 0.18
C MET A 42 -16.63 -19.34 -0.35
N VAL A 43 -17.76 -18.73 -0.02
CA VAL A 43 -19.07 -19.14 -0.54
C VAL A 43 -19.17 -18.70 -2.01
N SER A 44 -19.04 -19.65 -2.93
CA SER A 44 -18.97 -19.38 -4.36
C SER A 44 -19.63 -20.51 -5.18
N ASP A 45 -20.35 -20.12 -6.22
CA ASP A 45 -20.93 -21.03 -7.22
C ASP A 45 -19.95 -21.38 -8.37
N VAL A 46 -18.76 -20.81 -8.33
CA VAL A 46 -17.72 -20.97 -9.36
C VAL A 46 -16.39 -21.40 -8.73
N PRO A 47 -15.45 -21.94 -9.51
CA PRO A 47 -14.13 -22.29 -9.01
C PRO A 47 -13.42 -21.08 -8.36
N LEU A 48 -12.98 -21.27 -7.12
CA LEU A 48 -12.32 -20.27 -6.30
C LEU A 48 -10.85 -20.62 -6.08
N GLY A 49 -10.00 -19.60 -6.05
CA GLY A 49 -8.58 -19.70 -5.70
C GLY A 49 -8.11 -18.51 -4.88
N ALA A 50 -6.79 -18.34 -4.77
CA ALA A 50 -6.18 -17.21 -4.10
C ALA A 50 -4.86 -16.79 -4.75
N PHE A 51 -4.54 -15.51 -4.70
CA PHE A 51 -3.19 -15.03 -4.98
C PHE A 51 -2.29 -15.23 -3.77
N LEU A 52 -1.07 -15.72 -4.00
CA LEU A 52 -0.09 -16.03 -2.95
C LEU A 52 1.26 -15.41 -3.33
N SER A 53 1.68 -14.38 -2.62
CA SER A 53 2.99 -13.72 -2.80
C SER A 53 4.08 -14.26 -1.86
N GLY A 54 3.72 -15.08 -0.87
CA GLY A 54 4.60 -15.46 0.22
C GLY A 54 4.74 -14.40 1.33
N GLY A 55 4.12 -13.22 1.16
CA GLY A 55 3.97 -12.21 2.21
C GLY A 55 3.00 -12.65 3.30
N VAL A 56 3.06 -12.00 4.46
CA VAL A 56 2.26 -12.37 5.66
C VAL A 56 0.78 -12.34 5.37
N ASP A 57 0.28 -11.32 4.67
CA ASP A 57 -1.14 -11.09 4.44
C ASP A 57 -1.74 -12.16 3.53
N SER A 58 -1.16 -12.36 2.34
CA SER A 58 -1.62 -13.40 1.41
C SER A 58 -1.50 -14.81 2.01
N SER A 59 -0.43 -15.08 2.75
CA SER A 59 -0.23 -16.35 3.43
C SER A 59 -1.27 -16.58 4.53
N SER A 60 -1.66 -15.54 5.27
CA SER A 60 -2.70 -15.62 6.31
C SER A 60 -4.07 -15.92 5.71
N VAL A 61 -4.42 -15.25 4.60
CA VAL A 61 -5.67 -15.52 3.87
C VAL A 61 -5.69 -16.96 3.35
N VAL A 62 -4.62 -17.41 2.69
CA VAL A 62 -4.53 -18.79 2.16
C VAL A 62 -4.56 -19.83 3.27
N ALA A 63 -3.90 -19.58 4.40
CA ALA A 63 -3.95 -20.46 5.56
C ALA A 63 -5.38 -20.56 6.15
N ALA A 64 -6.10 -19.43 6.23
CA ALA A 64 -7.50 -19.42 6.67
C ALA A 64 -8.40 -20.17 5.67
N MET A 65 -8.18 -20.04 4.37
CA MET A 65 -8.89 -20.80 3.33
C MET A 65 -8.62 -22.31 3.47
N GLN A 66 -7.35 -22.70 3.59
CA GLN A 66 -6.96 -24.12 3.63
C GLN A 66 -7.49 -24.82 4.90
N ARG A 67 -7.55 -24.13 6.05
CA ARG A 67 -8.18 -24.67 7.27
C ARG A 67 -9.66 -24.98 7.09
N GLN A 68 -10.34 -24.26 6.22
CA GLN A 68 -11.79 -24.39 5.98
C GLN A 68 -12.13 -25.22 4.74
N SER A 69 -11.12 -25.59 3.94
CA SER A 69 -11.31 -26.36 2.71
C SER A 69 -11.00 -27.83 2.95
N SER A 70 -11.83 -28.72 2.40
CA SER A 70 -11.61 -30.18 2.39
C SER A 70 -10.69 -30.65 1.25
N VAL A 71 -10.34 -29.77 0.33
CA VAL A 71 -9.46 -30.02 -0.83
C VAL A 71 -8.33 -28.99 -0.85
N PRO A 72 -7.20 -29.27 -1.53
CA PRO A 72 -6.16 -28.26 -1.71
C PRO A 72 -6.72 -26.99 -2.37
N VAL A 73 -6.47 -25.84 -1.73
CA VAL A 73 -6.82 -24.53 -2.27
C VAL A 73 -5.92 -24.24 -3.47
N ARG A 74 -6.50 -23.79 -4.58
CA ARG A 74 -5.73 -23.34 -5.74
C ARG A 74 -5.10 -22.02 -5.46
N THR A 75 -3.77 -21.93 -5.57
CA THR A 75 -3.01 -20.71 -5.33
C THR A 75 -2.19 -20.33 -6.54
N PHE A 76 -2.05 -19.02 -6.76
CA PHE A 76 -1.41 -18.46 -7.96
C PHE A 76 -0.39 -17.43 -7.55
N THR A 77 0.81 -17.50 -8.15
CA THR A 77 1.86 -16.49 -8.00
C THR A 77 2.47 -16.09 -9.33
N ILE A 78 3.08 -14.91 -9.33
CA ILE A 78 3.90 -14.45 -10.43
C ILE A 78 5.35 -14.37 -9.96
N GLY A 79 6.25 -14.99 -10.69
CA GLY A 79 7.70 -14.88 -10.53
C GLY A 79 8.28 -13.98 -11.61
N PHE A 80 9.46 -13.45 -11.38
CA PHE A 80 10.18 -12.60 -12.31
C PHE A 80 11.53 -13.23 -12.68
N SER A 81 11.93 -13.06 -13.94
CA SER A 81 13.26 -13.50 -14.37
C SER A 81 14.42 -12.76 -13.70
N GLU A 82 14.17 -11.58 -13.14
CA GLU A 82 15.11 -10.79 -12.37
C GLU A 82 15.07 -11.17 -10.89
N PRO A 83 16.13 -11.77 -10.32
CA PRO A 83 16.14 -12.24 -8.93
C PRO A 83 15.89 -11.16 -7.87
N ALA A 84 16.13 -9.89 -8.22
CA ALA A 84 15.90 -8.76 -7.29
C ALA A 84 14.42 -8.44 -7.07
N TYR A 85 13.53 -8.95 -7.90
CA TYR A 85 12.08 -8.72 -7.86
C TYR A 85 11.29 -10.03 -7.71
N ASP A 86 11.99 -11.17 -7.71
CA ASP A 86 11.35 -12.48 -7.66
C ASP A 86 11.10 -12.93 -6.22
N GLU A 87 9.84 -13.01 -5.85
CA GLU A 87 9.36 -13.52 -4.56
C GLU A 87 8.68 -14.89 -4.69
N SER A 88 8.67 -15.51 -5.88
CA SER A 88 7.97 -16.77 -6.13
C SER A 88 8.48 -17.91 -5.26
N GLY A 89 9.77 -17.91 -4.93
CA GLY A 89 10.36 -18.88 -4.03
C GLY A 89 9.70 -18.91 -2.64
N TYR A 90 9.40 -17.75 -2.06
CA TYR A 90 8.68 -17.67 -0.79
C TYR A 90 7.23 -18.15 -0.91
N ALA A 91 6.56 -17.81 -2.02
CA ALA A 91 5.22 -18.30 -2.28
C ALA A 91 5.18 -19.82 -2.40
N ALA A 92 6.15 -20.44 -3.09
CA ALA A 92 6.25 -21.88 -3.22
C ALA A 92 6.51 -22.60 -1.87
N GLU A 93 7.36 -22.02 -1.01
CA GLU A 93 7.59 -22.55 0.34
C GLU A 93 6.31 -22.53 1.20
N VAL A 94 5.55 -21.42 1.17
CA VAL A 94 4.27 -21.30 1.87
C VAL A 94 3.24 -22.27 1.28
N ALA A 95 3.14 -22.36 -0.03
CA ALA A 95 2.24 -23.29 -0.72
C ALA A 95 2.50 -24.75 -0.33
N ALA A 96 3.78 -25.16 -0.30
CA ALA A 96 4.19 -26.49 0.12
C ALA A 96 3.85 -26.75 1.60
N ALA A 97 4.08 -25.77 2.48
CA ALA A 97 3.77 -25.90 3.91
C ALA A 97 2.27 -26.00 4.19
N LEU A 98 1.44 -25.31 3.42
CA LEU A 98 -0.02 -25.32 3.55
C LEU A 98 -0.69 -26.46 2.77
N GLY A 99 0.03 -27.12 1.85
CA GLY A 99 -0.50 -28.18 1.01
C GLY A 99 -1.50 -27.71 -0.04
N THR A 100 -1.27 -26.52 -0.62
CA THR A 100 -2.11 -25.96 -1.68
C THR A 100 -1.77 -26.51 -3.07
N ASP A 101 -2.71 -26.41 -4.03
CA ASP A 101 -2.48 -26.68 -5.45
C ASP A 101 -1.96 -25.38 -6.10
N HIS A 102 -0.63 -25.29 -6.16
CA HIS A 102 0.07 -24.04 -6.50
C HIS A 102 0.49 -23.97 -7.95
N THR A 103 0.17 -22.84 -8.60
CA THR A 103 0.58 -22.53 -9.97
C THR A 103 1.40 -21.24 -9.98
N GLU A 104 2.58 -21.31 -10.60
CA GLU A 104 3.51 -20.19 -10.78
C GLU A 104 3.60 -19.79 -12.25
N LEU A 105 3.61 -18.47 -12.51
CA LEU A 105 3.92 -17.90 -13.83
C LEU A 105 5.19 -17.06 -13.73
N VAL A 106 6.24 -17.47 -14.44
CA VAL A 106 7.45 -16.65 -14.56
C VAL A 106 7.29 -15.66 -15.72
N VAL A 107 7.43 -14.38 -15.40
CA VAL A 107 7.24 -13.25 -16.33
C VAL A 107 8.59 -12.64 -16.68
N SER A 108 8.81 -12.45 -17.97
CA SER A 108 9.95 -11.68 -18.49
C SER A 108 9.60 -10.19 -18.64
N PRO A 109 10.61 -9.29 -18.75
CA PRO A 109 10.37 -7.89 -19.10
C PRO A 109 9.60 -7.71 -20.40
N ASP A 110 9.82 -8.58 -21.39
CA ASP A 110 9.09 -8.54 -22.66
C ASP A 110 7.60 -8.87 -22.48
N ASP A 111 7.24 -9.76 -21.57
CA ASP A 111 5.84 -10.07 -21.27
C ASP A 111 5.16 -8.88 -20.62
N ALA A 112 5.84 -8.20 -19.68
CA ALA A 112 5.36 -6.97 -19.07
C ALA A 112 5.16 -5.85 -20.11
N MET A 113 6.12 -5.65 -21.01
CA MET A 113 6.04 -4.65 -22.07
C MET A 113 4.87 -4.89 -23.03
N ARG A 114 4.50 -6.15 -23.28
CA ARG A 114 3.36 -6.48 -24.15
C ARG A 114 2.01 -6.12 -23.57
N VAL A 115 1.89 -5.96 -22.25
CA VAL A 115 0.63 -5.56 -21.59
C VAL A 115 0.38 -4.06 -21.74
N ILE A 116 1.44 -3.23 -21.81
CA ILE A 116 1.32 -1.77 -21.79
C ILE A 116 0.32 -1.21 -22.82
N PRO A 117 0.30 -1.66 -24.09
CA PRO A 117 -0.67 -1.17 -25.07
C PRO A 117 -2.15 -1.47 -24.73
N ASP A 118 -2.39 -2.47 -23.90
CA ASP A 118 -3.74 -2.89 -23.50
C ASP A 118 -4.25 -2.17 -22.24
N LEU A 119 -3.35 -1.56 -21.43
CA LEU A 119 -3.70 -0.87 -20.19
C LEU A 119 -4.85 0.16 -20.36
N PRO A 120 -4.89 1.00 -21.43
CA PRO A 120 -5.99 1.93 -21.63
C PRO A 120 -7.36 1.28 -21.89
N ARG A 121 -7.37 -0.03 -22.19
CA ARG A 121 -8.62 -0.79 -22.36
C ARG A 121 -9.03 -1.56 -21.13
N ILE A 122 -8.05 -1.82 -20.22
CA ILE A 122 -8.24 -2.53 -18.95
C ILE A 122 -8.80 -1.57 -17.92
N TYR A 123 -8.27 -0.35 -17.89
CA TYR A 123 -8.67 0.71 -16.96
C TYR A 123 -9.42 1.81 -17.70
N ASP A 124 -10.52 2.29 -17.15
CA ASP A 124 -11.36 3.33 -17.76
C ASP A 124 -10.73 4.72 -17.74
N GLU A 125 -9.74 4.92 -16.88
CA GLU A 125 -8.99 6.17 -16.72
C GLU A 125 -7.47 5.92 -16.60
N PRO A 126 -6.62 6.96 -16.75
CA PRO A 126 -5.19 6.82 -16.53
C PRO A 126 -4.88 6.32 -15.12
N PHE A 127 -4.22 5.17 -15.04
CA PHE A 127 -3.85 4.52 -13.80
C PHE A 127 -2.32 4.41 -13.69
N ALA A 128 -1.74 4.88 -12.60
CA ALA A 128 -0.29 5.10 -12.50
C ALA A 128 0.46 4.06 -11.67
N ASP A 129 -0.21 3.13 -10.99
CA ASP A 129 0.46 2.08 -10.22
C ASP A 129 1.11 1.05 -11.15
N SER A 130 2.44 0.89 -11.02
CA SER A 130 3.20 -0.08 -11.83
C SER A 130 2.82 -1.54 -11.55
N SER A 131 2.23 -1.84 -10.39
CA SER A 131 1.78 -3.19 -10.04
C SER A 131 0.56 -3.66 -10.85
N GLN A 132 -0.11 -2.75 -11.57
CA GLN A 132 -1.19 -3.08 -12.50
C GLN A 132 -0.77 -4.15 -13.53
N ILE A 133 0.48 -4.14 -13.98
CA ILE A 133 0.98 -5.10 -14.98
C ILE A 133 1.10 -6.52 -14.39
N PRO A 134 1.82 -6.76 -13.29
CA PRO A 134 1.86 -8.08 -12.67
C PRO A 134 0.47 -8.56 -12.20
N THR A 135 -0.37 -7.67 -11.66
CA THR A 135 -1.73 -8.03 -11.26
C THR A 135 -2.56 -8.53 -12.45
N PHE A 136 -2.51 -7.83 -13.58
CA PHE A 136 -3.18 -8.28 -14.81
C PHE A 136 -2.66 -9.64 -15.29
N LEU A 137 -1.35 -9.85 -15.25
CA LEU A 137 -0.74 -11.11 -15.72
C LEU A 137 -1.11 -12.30 -14.82
N VAL A 138 -1.07 -12.14 -13.49
CA VAL A 138 -1.47 -13.20 -12.56
C VAL A 138 -2.97 -13.48 -12.63
N SER A 139 -3.79 -12.44 -12.79
CA SER A 139 -5.24 -12.58 -12.94
C SER A 139 -5.60 -13.31 -14.23
N ARG A 140 -4.92 -13.00 -15.35
CA ARG A 140 -5.11 -13.71 -16.62
C ARG A 140 -4.73 -15.18 -16.52
N MET A 141 -3.63 -15.52 -15.85
CA MET A 141 -3.24 -16.91 -15.60
C MET A 141 -4.27 -17.61 -14.69
N ALA A 142 -4.62 -16.99 -13.56
CA ALA A 142 -5.58 -17.56 -12.63
C ALA A 142 -6.95 -17.83 -13.31
N ARG A 143 -7.35 -16.97 -14.24
CA ARG A 143 -8.60 -17.09 -14.98
C ARG A 143 -8.72 -18.37 -15.81
N GLU A 144 -7.62 -19.01 -16.17
CA GLU A 144 -7.61 -20.31 -16.84
C GLU A 144 -8.05 -21.45 -15.92
N HIS A 145 -7.95 -21.26 -14.60
CA HIS A 145 -8.21 -22.28 -13.58
C HIS A 145 -9.39 -21.97 -12.65
N VAL A 146 -9.59 -20.68 -12.35
CA VAL A 146 -10.62 -20.21 -11.42
C VAL A 146 -11.36 -19.00 -11.99
N THR A 147 -12.53 -18.71 -11.45
CA THR A 147 -13.31 -17.53 -11.83
C THR A 147 -13.12 -16.39 -10.83
N VAL A 148 -12.88 -16.73 -9.58
CA VAL A 148 -12.67 -15.79 -8.48
C VAL A 148 -11.38 -16.17 -7.75
N ALA A 149 -10.60 -15.17 -7.35
CA ALA A 149 -9.43 -15.35 -6.50
C ALA A 149 -9.51 -14.39 -5.31
N LEU A 150 -9.23 -14.89 -4.11
CA LEU A 150 -9.02 -14.04 -2.94
C LEU A 150 -7.59 -13.50 -2.94
N SER A 151 -7.41 -12.30 -2.40
CA SER A 151 -6.10 -11.66 -2.26
C SER A 151 -5.84 -11.23 -0.81
N GLY A 152 -4.59 -10.86 -0.52
CA GLY A 152 -4.18 -10.28 0.75
C GLY A 152 -4.32 -8.75 0.79
N ASP A 153 -4.89 -8.13 -0.24
CA ASP A 153 -5.05 -6.67 -0.32
C ASP A 153 -5.89 -6.14 0.84
N GLY A 154 -5.51 -4.98 1.37
CA GLY A 154 -6.08 -4.41 2.58
C GLY A 154 -5.35 -4.80 3.87
N GLY A 155 -4.46 -5.80 3.83
CA GLY A 155 -3.68 -6.22 5.00
C GLY A 155 -2.76 -5.13 5.51
N ASP A 156 -1.98 -4.52 4.64
CA ASP A 156 -1.08 -3.43 4.99
C ASP A 156 -1.80 -2.22 5.61
N GLU A 157 -2.97 -1.86 5.07
CA GLU A 157 -3.80 -0.75 5.55
C GLU A 157 -4.41 -1.03 6.93
N LEU A 158 -4.81 -2.29 7.18
CA LEU A 158 -5.46 -2.67 8.42
C LEU A 158 -4.47 -3.01 9.54
N PHE A 159 -3.27 -3.49 9.20
CA PHE A 159 -2.27 -3.98 10.16
C PHE A 159 -0.97 -3.16 10.17
N GLY A 160 -0.91 -2.09 9.40
CA GLY A 160 0.21 -1.15 9.43
C GLY A 160 1.48 -1.68 8.78
N GLY A 161 1.37 -2.44 7.71
CA GLY A 161 2.50 -3.09 7.02
C GLY A 161 3.43 -2.12 6.29
N TYR A 162 2.96 -0.92 5.92
CA TYR A 162 3.78 0.02 5.17
C TYR A 162 4.79 0.77 6.04
N ASP A 163 6.05 0.76 5.62
CA ASP A 163 7.13 1.54 6.24
C ASP A 163 6.82 3.05 6.33
N ARG A 164 6.00 3.57 5.41
CA ARG A 164 5.61 4.99 5.38
C ARG A 164 4.89 5.43 6.66
N TYR A 165 4.13 4.56 7.31
CA TYR A 165 3.42 4.89 8.55
C TYR A 165 4.40 5.20 9.69
N GLN A 166 5.45 4.39 9.84
CA GLN A 166 6.52 4.67 10.81
C GLN A 166 7.30 5.94 10.47
N GLN A 167 7.49 6.20 9.16
CA GLN A 167 8.17 7.43 8.72
C GLN A 167 7.34 8.66 9.06
N ILE A 168 6.02 8.64 8.85
CA ILE A 168 5.11 9.73 9.20
C ILE A 168 5.16 9.98 10.72
N GLU A 169 5.03 8.95 11.52
CA GLU A 169 5.08 9.08 12.98
C GLU A 169 6.39 9.71 13.47
N ARG A 170 7.54 9.28 12.93
CA ARG A 170 8.85 9.88 13.24
C ARG A 170 8.93 11.35 12.82
N LEU A 171 8.40 11.67 11.66
CA LEU A 171 8.39 13.04 11.14
C LEU A 171 7.49 13.96 11.98
N GLU A 172 6.31 13.50 12.38
CA GLU A 172 5.42 14.30 13.22
C GLU A 172 6.05 14.55 14.60
N ARG A 173 6.70 13.58 15.21
CA ARG A 173 7.46 13.79 16.45
C ARG A 173 8.55 14.88 16.30
N ILE A 174 9.26 14.92 15.17
CA ILE A 174 10.24 15.97 14.88
C ILE A 174 9.56 17.32 14.72
N ARG A 175 8.39 17.34 14.08
CA ARG A 175 7.58 18.55 13.88
C ARG A 175 7.06 19.14 15.16
N ASP A 176 6.68 18.30 16.12
CA ASP A 176 6.21 18.73 17.45
C ASP A 176 7.31 19.44 18.27
N VAL A 177 8.56 19.01 18.08
CA VAL A 177 9.71 19.61 18.78
C VAL A 177 10.20 20.91 18.13
N LEU A 178 10.05 21.03 16.79
CA LEU A 178 10.58 22.17 16.03
C LEU A 178 9.48 23.21 15.76
N PRO A 179 9.70 24.50 16.12
CA PRO A 179 8.79 25.57 15.77
C PRO A 179 8.56 25.67 14.25
N ALA A 180 7.34 26.01 13.82
CA ALA A 180 6.97 26.07 12.41
C ALA A 180 7.90 26.98 11.56
N CYS A 181 8.34 28.12 12.14
CA CYS A 181 9.30 29.01 11.46
C CYS A 181 10.65 28.32 11.20
N ALA A 182 11.17 27.56 12.17
CA ALA A 182 12.42 26.85 12.00
C ALA A 182 12.30 25.72 10.98
N ARG A 183 11.18 25.00 10.96
CA ARG A 183 10.90 23.94 9.97
C ARG A 183 10.83 24.51 8.55
N ARG A 184 10.13 25.62 8.33
CA ARG A 184 10.02 26.28 7.04
C ARG A 184 11.38 26.78 6.54
N VAL A 185 12.17 27.40 7.41
CA VAL A 185 13.53 27.86 7.06
C VAL A 185 14.42 26.68 6.69
N LEU A 186 14.41 25.62 7.49
CA LEU A 186 15.19 24.40 7.22
C LEU A 186 14.74 23.73 5.92
N GLY A 187 13.44 23.55 5.73
CA GLY A 187 12.88 22.95 4.53
C GLY A 187 13.24 23.78 3.27
N THR A 188 13.10 25.10 3.35
CA THR A 188 13.49 25.98 2.24
C THR A 188 15.00 25.90 1.95
N ALA A 189 15.84 25.86 2.98
CA ALA A 189 17.30 25.75 2.81
C ALA A 189 17.69 24.42 2.15
N LEU A 190 17.11 23.31 2.61
CA LEU A 190 17.33 21.97 2.03
C LEU A 190 16.84 21.85 0.59
N GLY A 191 15.66 22.43 0.29
CA GLY A 191 15.06 22.40 -1.04
C GLY A 191 15.74 23.29 -2.07
N ARG A 192 16.53 24.30 -1.64
CA ARG A 192 17.26 25.18 -2.55
C ARG A 192 18.49 24.55 -3.20
N LEU A 193 19.03 23.51 -2.59
CA LEU A 193 20.20 22.82 -3.15
C LEU A 193 19.73 21.86 -4.26
N PRO A 194 20.38 21.89 -5.45
CA PRO A 194 20.07 20.95 -6.53
C PRO A 194 20.26 19.49 -6.11
N VAL A 195 19.48 18.59 -6.71
CA VAL A 195 19.53 17.13 -6.46
C VAL A 195 20.96 16.61 -6.63
N GLU A 196 21.64 17.04 -7.68
CA GLU A 196 23.01 16.64 -8.02
C GLU A 196 24.02 17.03 -6.93
N THR A 197 23.79 18.17 -6.25
CA THR A 197 24.65 18.63 -5.15
C THR A 197 24.50 17.71 -3.94
N TRP A 198 23.25 17.32 -3.62
CA TRP A 198 22.98 16.36 -2.57
C TRP A 198 23.56 14.97 -2.88
N ASP A 199 23.46 14.51 -4.11
CA ASP A 199 24.01 13.21 -4.53
C ASP A 199 25.54 13.20 -4.45
N ARG A 200 26.21 14.31 -4.80
CA ARG A 200 27.67 14.48 -4.60
C ARG A 200 28.06 14.45 -3.11
N LEU A 201 27.33 15.18 -2.27
CA LEU A 201 27.56 15.17 -0.82
C LEU A 201 27.33 13.78 -0.23
N GLY A 202 26.24 13.12 -0.63
CA GLY A 202 25.90 11.76 -0.17
C GLY A 202 26.94 10.71 -0.60
N SER A 203 27.52 10.84 -1.78
CA SER A 203 28.58 9.96 -2.27
C SER A 203 29.90 10.09 -1.50
N GLY A 204 30.16 11.27 -0.92
CA GLY A 204 31.36 11.55 -0.13
C GLY A 204 31.27 11.12 1.35
N LEU A 205 30.08 10.75 1.84
CA LEU A 205 29.90 10.34 3.23
C LEU A 205 30.39 8.90 3.49
N PRO A 206 30.96 8.60 4.69
CA PRO A 206 31.38 7.25 5.05
C PRO A 206 30.21 6.23 4.98
N ARG A 207 30.54 4.97 4.66
CA ARG A 207 29.55 3.87 4.58
C ARG A 207 28.74 3.64 5.86
N LEU A 208 29.27 4.08 7.00
CA LEU A 208 28.61 4.01 8.30
C LEU A 208 27.41 4.97 8.42
N VAL A 209 27.39 6.07 7.64
CA VAL A 209 26.37 7.12 7.73
C VAL A 209 25.28 6.96 6.67
N VAL A 210 25.65 6.49 5.46
CA VAL A 210 24.70 6.25 4.37
C VAL A 210 24.97 4.87 3.75
N PRO A 211 24.03 3.92 3.90
CA PRO A 211 24.14 2.60 3.28
C PRO A 211 24.29 2.69 1.76
N SER A 212 25.03 1.76 1.15
CA SER A 212 25.42 1.80 -0.27
C SER A 212 24.24 1.91 -1.25
N GLY A 213 23.12 1.24 -0.96
CA GLY A 213 21.89 1.31 -1.79
C GLY A 213 21.17 2.66 -1.73
N LEU A 214 21.52 3.53 -0.79
CA LEU A 214 20.87 4.82 -0.56
C LEU A 214 21.60 6.02 -1.18
N ARG A 215 22.85 5.84 -1.65
CA ARG A 215 23.75 6.91 -2.08
C ARG A 215 23.33 7.57 -3.40
N HIS A 216 22.76 6.80 -4.32
CA HIS A 216 22.40 7.28 -5.66
C HIS A 216 21.07 8.04 -5.74
N ARG A 217 20.35 8.19 -4.61
CA ARG A 217 19.06 8.91 -4.53
C ARG A 217 18.99 9.87 -3.35
N THR A 218 20.14 10.33 -2.85
CA THR A 218 20.20 11.22 -1.68
C THR A 218 19.49 12.54 -1.95
N GLY A 219 19.68 13.10 -3.14
CA GLY A 219 19.08 14.36 -3.53
C GLY A 219 17.55 14.34 -3.53
N HIS A 220 16.94 13.35 -4.15
CA HIS A 220 15.48 13.20 -4.14
C HIS A 220 14.92 13.01 -2.72
N ARG A 221 15.63 12.28 -1.85
CA ARG A 221 15.25 12.12 -0.43
C ARG A 221 15.34 13.42 0.33
N MET A 222 16.40 14.20 0.14
CA MET A 222 16.56 15.50 0.80
C MET A 222 15.48 16.47 0.36
N HIS A 223 15.10 16.48 -0.90
CA HIS A 223 13.95 17.26 -1.38
C HIS A 223 12.63 16.78 -0.81
N LYS A 224 12.43 15.46 -0.64
CA LYS A 224 11.26 14.91 0.04
C LYS A 224 11.22 15.36 1.51
N VAL A 225 12.34 15.26 2.24
CA VAL A 225 12.46 15.76 3.63
C VAL A 225 12.21 17.26 3.71
N ALA A 226 12.75 18.05 2.78
CA ALA A 226 12.53 19.48 2.71
C ALA A 226 11.04 19.85 2.62
N ARG A 227 10.28 19.14 1.79
CA ARG A 227 8.83 19.33 1.65
C ARG A 227 8.09 18.94 2.92
N LEU A 228 8.41 17.77 3.49
CA LEU A 228 7.79 17.28 4.70
C LEU A 228 7.99 18.23 5.89
N LEU A 229 9.18 18.84 5.99
CA LEU A 229 9.44 19.89 6.99
C LEU A 229 8.65 21.16 6.75
N SER A 230 8.37 21.49 5.50
CA SER A 230 7.64 22.70 5.10
C SER A 230 6.12 22.52 5.13
N ALA A 231 5.62 21.29 5.21
CA ALA A 231 4.20 21.01 5.27
C ALA A 231 3.55 21.67 6.49
N ASP A 232 2.36 22.24 6.31
CA ASP A 232 1.69 23.00 7.36
C ASP A 232 0.84 22.12 8.27
N SER A 233 0.26 21.06 7.76
CA SER A 233 -0.63 20.14 8.47
C SER A 233 -0.20 18.66 8.33
N ALA A 234 -0.79 17.77 9.11
CA ALA A 234 -0.59 16.33 9.01
C ALA A 234 -1.13 15.76 7.68
N PRO A 235 -2.29 16.18 7.16
CA PRO A 235 -2.74 15.82 5.81
C PRO A 235 -1.75 16.22 4.72
N ASP A 236 -1.09 17.39 4.82
CA ASP A 236 -0.08 17.80 3.84
C ASP A 236 1.17 16.91 3.88
N VAL A 237 1.55 16.43 5.06
CA VAL A 237 2.64 15.45 5.21
C VAL A 237 2.29 14.17 4.48
N TYR A 238 1.09 13.64 4.74
CA TYR A 238 0.61 12.43 4.08
C TYR A 238 0.52 12.62 2.57
N ALA A 239 -0.12 13.67 2.08
CA ALA A 239 -0.23 14.00 0.66
C ALA A 239 1.14 14.10 -0.01
N SER A 240 2.12 14.75 0.63
CA SER A 240 3.49 14.85 0.12
C SER A 240 4.23 13.50 0.05
N LEU A 241 3.84 12.53 0.87
CA LEU A 241 4.41 11.18 0.83
C LEU A 241 3.78 10.32 -0.27
N MET A 242 2.48 10.48 -0.50
CA MET A 242 1.73 9.72 -1.49
C MET A 242 1.86 10.27 -2.91
N SER A 243 2.09 11.58 -3.06
CA SER A 243 2.20 12.20 -4.39
C SER A 243 3.50 11.81 -5.09
N ILE A 244 3.38 11.38 -6.34
CA ILE A 244 4.50 11.16 -7.27
C ILE A 244 5.03 12.52 -7.74
N GLU A 245 4.11 13.39 -8.17
CA GLU A 245 4.41 14.76 -8.60
C GLU A 245 4.26 15.77 -7.46
N ASN A 246 5.13 16.77 -7.47
CA ASN A 246 5.22 17.75 -6.39
C ASN A 246 4.19 18.87 -6.49
N ARG A 247 3.67 19.08 -7.66
CA ARG A 247 2.72 20.15 -8.00
C ARG A 247 1.89 19.71 -9.20
N ALA A 248 0.65 19.38 -8.95
CA ALA A 248 -0.31 19.21 -10.02
C ALA A 248 -0.77 20.57 -10.63
N ASP A 249 -0.47 21.66 -9.94
CA ASP A 249 -0.89 23.04 -10.24
C ASP A 249 -0.46 23.54 -11.63
N GLY A 250 0.36 22.83 -12.37
CA GLY A 250 0.78 23.22 -13.71
C GLY A 250 0.39 22.22 -14.80
N LEU A 251 -0.17 21.07 -14.43
CA LEU A 251 -0.53 20.02 -15.38
C LEU A 251 -1.88 20.28 -16.05
N VAL A 252 -2.82 20.85 -15.31
CA VAL A 252 -4.14 21.21 -15.82
C VAL A 252 -4.37 22.70 -15.63
N LEU A 253 -4.53 23.42 -16.74
CA LEU A 253 -4.74 24.88 -16.71
C LEU A 253 -6.14 25.19 -16.15
N GLY A 254 -6.19 26.12 -15.17
CA GLY A 254 -7.45 26.61 -14.60
C GLY A 254 -8.05 25.77 -13.48
N THR A 255 -7.30 24.84 -12.91
CA THR A 255 -7.65 24.17 -11.65
C THR A 255 -6.97 24.87 -10.49
N ASP A 256 -7.75 25.15 -9.44
CA ASP A 256 -7.21 25.59 -8.16
C ASP A 256 -6.72 24.37 -7.36
N ASP A 257 -5.63 24.52 -6.61
CA ASP A 257 -4.92 23.48 -5.84
C ASP A 257 -5.79 22.77 -4.79
N GLU A 258 -6.92 23.36 -4.41
CA GLU A 258 -7.83 22.84 -3.39
C GLU A 258 -8.64 21.60 -3.84
N SER A 259 -8.62 21.25 -5.13
CA SER A 259 -9.48 20.21 -5.69
C SER A 259 -8.87 18.79 -5.66
N LEU A 260 -7.61 18.64 -5.28
CA LEU A 260 -6.95 17.33 -5.25
C LEU A 260 -7.22 16.54 -3.97
N GLY A 261 -8.43 16.15 -3.83
CA GLY A 261 -8.86 14.83 -3.38
C GLY A 261 -8.79 14.46 -1.90
N PHE A 262 -8.06 15.12 -1.03
CA PHE A 262 -8.05 14.80 0.41
C PHE A 262 -9.03 15.66 1.24
N THR A 263 -9.77 16.54 0.61
CA THR A 263 -10.70 17.48 1.25
C THR A 263 -11.98 16.83 1.82
N GLY A 264 -12.24 15.56 1.46
CA GLY A 264 -13.41 14.81 1.91
C GLY A 264 -13.23 13.95 3.17
N ILE A 265 -12.01 13.84 3.71
CA ILE A 265 -11.77 13.04 4.91
C ILE A 265 -12.17 13.88 6.15
N PRO A 266 -13.13 13.41 6.97
CA PRO A 266 -13.51 14.13 8.19
C PRO A 266 -12.29 14.27 9.10
N SER A 267 -11.85 15.51 9.36
CA SER A 267 -10.68 15.77 10.21
C SER A 267 -10.96 15.49 11.70
N ALA A 268 -12.20 15.57 12.14
CA ALA A 268 -12.56 15.46 13.55
C ALA A 268 -12.34 14.05 14.16
N PRO A 269 -12.75 12.93 13.54
CA PRO A 269 -12.50 11.60 14.09
C PRO A 269 -11.03 11.17 14.04
N LEU A 270 -10.20 11.87 13.24
CA LEU A 270 -8.78 11.53 13.04
C LEU A 270 -7.84 12.26 14.02
N LEU A 271 -8.36 13.19 14.83
CA LEU A 271 -7.53 14.01 15.72
C LEU A 271 -7.08 13.28 16.99
N ASP A 272 -7.83 12.28 17.44
CA ASP A 272 -7.57 11.58 18.71
C ASP A 272 -6.79 10.27 18.57
N VAL A 273 -6.34 9.94 17.35
CA VAL A 273 -5.52 8.74 17.08
C VAL A 273 -4.07 9.12 16.79
N SER A 274 -3.16 8.16 16.95
CA SER A 274 -1.75 8.38 16.64
C SER A 274 -1.54 8.72 15.16
N PRO A 275 -0.43 9.40 14.78
CA PRO A 275 -0.09 9.65 13.38
C PRO A 275 0.00 8.39 12.53
N PHE A 276 0.42 7.29 13.15
CA PHE A 276 0.47 5.96 12.53
C PHE A 276 -0.93 5.46 12.18
N GLU A 277 -1.83 5.38 13.16
CA GLU A 277 -3.21 4.93 12.98
C GLU A 277 -4.00 5.83 12.03
N ARG A 278 -3.76 7.15 12.12
CA ARG A 278 -4.36 8.13 11.18
C ARG A 278 -3.98 7.81 9.74
N SER A 279 -2.72 7.47 9.49
CA SER A 279 -2.24 7.13 8.14
C SER A 279 -2.87 5.85 7.62
N MET A 280 -2.99 4.81 8.46
CA MET A 280 -3.70 3.58 8.13
C MET A 280 -5.15 3.86 7.75
N LEU A 281 -5.84 4.68 8.53
CA LEU A 281 -7.25 5.00 8.30
C LEU A 281 -7.44 5.84 7.01
N ILE A 282 -6.53 6.78 6.73
CA ILE A 282 -6.54 7.52 5.46
C ILE A 282 -6.32 6.57 4.27
N ASP A 283 -5.35 5.67 4.35
CA ASP A 283 -5.11 4.68 3.30
C ASP A 283 -6.32 3.76 3.08
N THR A 284 -6.93 3.29 4.16
CA THR A 284 -8.16 2.47 4.09
C THR A 284 -9.31 3.19 3.38
N LEU A 285 -9.41 4.51 3.51
CA LEU A 285 -10.48 5.32 2.93
C LEU A 285 -10.18 5.84 1.53
N THR A 286 -8.92 5.88 1.12
CA THR A 286 -8.50 6.53 -0.14
C THR A 286 -7.66 5.62 -1.02
N TYR A 287 -6.48 5.21 -0.54
CA TYR A 287 -5.53 4.42 -1.31
C TYR A 287 -6.04 3.01 -1.59
N LEU A 288 -6.61 2.35 -0.59
CA LEU A 288 -7.19 1.01 -0.77
C LEU A 288 -8.28 0.97 -1.84
N PRO A 289 -9.36 1.78 -1.78
CA PRO A 289 -10.40 1.75 -2.80
C PRO A 289 -9.98 2.41 -4.13
N GLY A 290 -9.14 3.44 -4.10
CA GLY A 290 -8.80 4.22 -5.30
C GLY A 290 -7.60 3.69 -6.10
N ASP A 291 -6.78 2.83 -5.51
CA ASP A 291 -5.59 2.25 -6.14
C ASP A 291 -5.64 0.72 -6.09
N LEU A 292 -5.53 0.13 -4.90
CA LEU A 292 -5.38 -1.32 -4.77
C LEU A 292 -6.59 -2.10 -5.30
N LEU A 293 -7.80 -1.77 -4.84
CA LEU A 293 -9.01 -2.48 -5.27
C LEU A 293 -9.36 -2.18 -6.73
N THR A 294 -9.02 -1.01 -7.26
CA THR A 294 -9.23 -0.67 -8.67
C THR A 294 -8.50 -1.61 -9.62
N LYS A 295 -7.35 -2.15 -9.23
CA LYS A 295 -6.56 -3.05 -10.10
C LYS A 295 -6.88 -4.53 -9.92
N VAL A 296 -7.49 -4.94 -8.80
CA VAL A 296 -7.79 -6.35 -8.53
C VAL A 296 -9.26 -6.71 -8.73
N ASP A 297 -10.18 -5.75 -8.65
CA ASP A 297 -11.61 -5.92 -8.85
C ASP A 297 -12.01 -5.51 -10.29
#